data_8885ae697fbd5e91e09f14bfe73141bb
#
_entry.id   8885ae697fbd5e91e09f14bfe73141bb
#
_cell.length_a   1.000
_cell.length_b   1.000
_cell.length_c   1.000
_cell.angle_alpha   90.00
_cell.angle_beta   90.00
_cell.angle_gamma   90.00
#
_symmetry.space_group_name_H-M   'P 1'
#
loop_
_entity.id
_entity.type
_entity.pdbx_description
1 polymer ?
#
loop_
_entity_poly.entity_id
_entity_poly.type
_entity_poly.pdbx_seq_one_letter_code
_entity_poly.pdbx_strand_id
1 'polypeptide(L)'
;MKKFLFNFSASYTGGGLKRLEEFSKCFNDRGGCYFIIHENCSFLIDKYNQNQYFVVSQSRLSRLFNDCAYLDDIFQALPNIQFYYSYGIPIYGRYVEKQWFHLSNVAPLIPFEISLSLFEKIKCFVLGWKIKYYLGNYDYVSTESNYSSDFFKNLPTCNSLVLTSVNGADDEIEIFNSGSSNNKFLKQAICVGTHKYKRIDRVFKIFLELLIEEPELNLIIIGEIKGISKKILSHPRVKATGVIERNEVISYLLTSKYYITATEVENSYNAASEGIFLSEYSFISSIQPHLELLKNLPYKKCKFNSLDDDVLFLKKEELSAYNLKTWDQLIHEMLADAGLN
;
A
#
# COMPACT_ATOMS: atom_id res chain seq x y z
N MET A 1 -20.04 4.59 24.23
CA MET A 1 -19.25 4.12 23.10
C MET A 1 -18.58 5.33 22.46
N LYS A 2 -17.25 5.32 22.31
CA LYS A 2 -16.52 6.41 21.66
C LYS A 2 -16.94 6.48 20.19
N LYS A 3 -17.28 7.66 19.68
CA LYS A 3 -17.72 7.84 18.30
C LYS A 3 -16.49 8.11 17.42
N PHE A 4 -16.06 7.11 16.67
CA PHE A 4 -14.97 7.21 15.70
C PHE A 4 -15.54 7.32 14.29
N LEU A 5 -14.98 8.19 13.49
CA LEU A 5 -15.33 8.36 12.08
C LEU A 5 -14.09 8.14 11.21
N PHE A 6 -14.12 7.12 10.37
CA PHE A 6 -13.06 6.75 9.46
C PHE A 6 -13.43 7.15 8.02
N ASN A 7 -12.66 8.02 7.40
CA ASN A 7 -12.87 8.43 6.02
C ASN A 7 -11.92 7.69 5.07
N PHE A 8 -12.47 6.71 4.38
CA PHE A 8 -11.84 5.93 3.32
C PHE A 8 -12.43 6.21 1.94
N SER A 9 -13.12 7.33 1.75
CA SER A 9 -13.77 7.67 0.47
C SER A 9 -12.82 7.67 -0.74
N ALA A 10 -11.51 7.79 -0.51
CA ALA A 10 -10.48 7.73 -1.55
C ALA A 10 -9.96 6.31 -1.85
N SER A 11 -10.37 5.28 -1.08
CA SER A 11 -9.72 3.96 -1.02
C SER A 11 -10.68 2.86 -1.45
N TYR A 12 -10.74 2.57 -2.73
CA TYR A 12 -11.64 1.55 -3.29
C TYR A 12 -10.91 0.49 -4.13
N THR A 13 -9.57 0.47 -4.10
CA THR A 13 -8.74 -0.52 -4.80
C THR A 13 -7.42 -0.76 -4.06
N GLY A 14 -6.81 -1.92 -4.28
CA GLY A 14 -5.46 -2.25 -3.81
C GLY A 14 -5.29 -2.19 -2.29
N GLY A 15 -4.14 -1.73 -1.83
CA GLY A 15 -3.80 -1.68 -0.39
C GLY A 15 -4.74 -0.80 0.45
N GLY A 16 -5.30 0.26 -0.14
CA GLY A 16 -6.29 1.11 0.54
C GLY A 16 -7.61 0.39 0.80
N LEU A 17 -8.07 -0.44 -0.15
CA LEU A 17 -9.26 -1.27 0.04
C LEU A 17 -9.00 -2.34 1.12
N LYS A 18 -7.86 -3.02 1.08
CA LYS A 18 -7.48 -4.00 2.12
C LYS A 18 -7.49 -3.35 3.51
N ARG A 19 -6.88 -2.18 3.66
CA ARG A 19 -6.88 -1.45 4.94
C ARG A 19 -8.30 -1.09 5.40
N LEU A 20 -9.18 -0.63 4.49
CA LEU A 20 -10.59 -0.37 4.80
C LEU A 20 -11.31 -1.63 5.27
N GLU A 21 -11.12 -2.77 4.59
CA GLU A 21 -11.74 -4.04 4.98
C GLU A 21 -11.32 -4.48 6.38
N GLU A 22 -10.03 -4.42 6.69
CA GLU A 22 -9.51 -4.82 8.00
C GLU A 22 -9.96 -3.89 9.13
N PHE A 23 -10.01 -2.58 8.88
CA PHE A 23 -10.60 -1.64 9.82
C PHE A 23 -12.09 -1.92 10.03
N SER A 24 -12.84 -2.15 8.94
CA SER A 24 -14.26 -2.47 9.03
C SER A 24 -14.50 -3.75 9.84
N LYS A 25 -13.69 -4.79 9.63
CA LYS A 25 -13.72 -6.04 10.39
C LYS A 25 -13.45 -5.80 11.87
N CYS A 26 -12.32 -5.21 12.20
CA CYS A 26 -11.89 -4.96 13.57
C CYS A 26 -12.93 -4.15 14.37
N PHE A 27 -13.49 -3.08 13.79
CA PHE A 27 -14.49 -2.27 14.48
C PHE A 27 -15.87 -2.88 14.50
N ASN A 28 -16.26 -3.70 13.51
CA ASN A 28 -17.47 -4.51 13.57
C ASN A 28 -17.48 -5.41 14.81
N ASP A 29 -16.37 -6.09 15.06
CA ASP A 29 -16.25 -7.02 16.20
C ASP A 29 -16.24 -6.28 17.56
N ARG A 30 -15.97 -4.98 17.55
CA ARG A 30 -15.98 -4.10 18.75
C ARG A 30 -17.31 -3.34 18.97
N GLY A 31 -18.36 -3.69 18.24
CA GLY A 31 -19.68 -3.06 18.36
C GLY A 31 -19.90 -1.87 17.46
N GLY A 32 -19.06 -1.72 16.42
CA GLY A 32 -19.24 -0.79 15.31
C GLY A 32 -18.69 0.62 15.50
N CYS A 33 -18.41 1.25 14.36
CA CYS A 33 -17.99 2.64 14.20
C CYS A 33 -18.62 3.24 12.94
N TYR A 34 -18.31 4.51 12.67
CA TYR A 34 -18.76 5.19 11.46
C TYR A 34 -17.68 5.18 10.38
N PHE A 35 -18.07 4.87 9.14
CA PHE A 35 -17.19 4.86 7.98
C PHE A 35 -17.76 5.71 6.85
N ILE A 36 -16.92 6.52 6.20
CA ILE A 36 -17.22 7.15 4.92
C ILE A 36 -16.50 6.33 3.86
N ILE A 37 -17.24 5.74 2.93
CA ILE A 37 -16.73 4.85 1.91
C ILE A 37 -17.15 5.30 0.51
N HIS A 38 -16.38 4.91 -0.50
CA HIS A 38 -16.76 5.08 -1.90
C HIS A 38 -17.88 4.07 -2.27
N GLU A 39 -18.76 4.43 -3.20
CA GLU A 39 -19.85 3.56 -3.67
C GLU A 39 -19.38 2.16 -4.13
N ASN A 40 -18.18 2.05 -4.71
CA ASN A 40 -17.58 0.77 -5.11
C ASN A 40 -17.27 -0.15 -3.92
N CYS A 41 -17.37 0.33 -2.68
CA CYS A 41 -17.14 -0.44 -1.47
C CYS A 41 -18.45 -0.76 -0.71
N SER A 42 -19.62 -0.56 -1.34
CA SER A 42 -20.94 -0.78 -0.70
C SER A 42 -21.16 -2.22 -0.24
N PHE A 43 -20.43 -3.20 -0.82
CA PHE A 43 -20.48 -4.61 -0.39
C PHE A 43 -20.02 -4.82 1.08
N LEU A 44 -19.30 -3.85 1.66
CA LEU A 44 -18.87 -3.90 3.07
C LEU A 44 -20.02 -3.69 4.05
N ILE A 45 -21.12 -3.05 3.62
CA ILE A 45 -22.29 -2.76 4.46
C ILE A 45 -22.92 -4.06 4.96
N ASP A 46 -23.15 -5.01 4.06
CA ASP A 46 -23.74 -6.31 4.41
C ASP A 46 -22.73 -7.19 5.15
N LYS A 47 -21.44 -7.09 4.78
CA LYS A 47 -20.38 -7.92 5.36
C LYS A 47 -20.05 -7.54 6.81
N TYR A 48 -20.13 -6.25 7.16
CA TYR A 48 -19.77 -5.73 8.49
C TYR A 48 -20.87 -4.80 9.02
N ASN A 49 -22.03 -5.39 9.32
CA ASN A 49 -23.30 -4.70 9.58
C ASN A 49 -23.42 -4.02 10.96
N GLN A 50 -22.48 -4.23 11.88
CA GLN A 50 -22.42 -3.47 13.14
C GLN A 50 -21.89 -2.04 12.91
N ASN A 51 -21.12 -1.82 11.84
CA ASN A 51 -20.66 -0.51 11.44
C ASN A 51 -21.77 0.28 10.73
N GLN A 52 -21.68 1.62 10.82
CA GLN A 52 -22.53 2.53 10.04
C GLN A 52 -21.72 3.16 8.91
N TYR A 53 -22.29 3.16 7.71
CA TYR A 53 -21.61 3.62 6.50
C TYR A 53 -22.29 4.79 5.85
N PHE A 54 -21.50 5.81 5.51
CA PHE A 54 -21.89 6.92 4.64
C PHE A 54 -21.26 6.67 3.27
N VAL A 55 -22.11 6.37 2.29
CA VAL A 55 -21.65 6.08 0.92
C VAL A 55 -21.56 7.38 0.14
N VAL A 56 -20.40 7.67 -0.44
CA VAL A 56 -20.16 8.85 -1.25
C VAL A 56 -19.71 8.49 -2.64
N SER A 57 -20.26 9.18 -3.64
CA SER A 57 -19.81 9.08 -5.04
C SER A 57 -19.00 10.33 -5.37
N GLN A 58 -17.69 10.23 -5.22
CA GLN A 58 -16.79 11.34 -5.52
C GLN A 58 -15.96 11.09 -6.77
N SER A 59 -15.97 12.02 -7.70
CA SER A 59 -15.04 11.99 -8.83
C SER A 59 -13.61 12.20 -8.35
N ARG A 60 -12.63 11.68 -9.11
CA ARG A 60 -11.20 11.91 -8.80
C ARG A 60 -10.83 13.40 -8.79
N LEU A 61 -11.57 14.25 -9.50
CA LEU A 61 -11.35 15.69 -9.55
C LEU A 61 -11.93 16.41 -8.35
N SER A 62 -13.15 16.05 -7.89
CA SER A 62 -13.76 16.67 -6.71
C SER A 62 -12.89 16.52 -5.46
N ARG A 63 -12.17 15.40 -5.34
CA ARG A 63 -11.20 15.17 -4.25
C ARG A 63 -10.01 16.14 -4.27
N LEU A 64 -9.56 16.56 -5.46
CA LEU A 64 -8.46 17.52 -5.58
C LEU A 64 -8.91 18.93 -5.16
N PHE A 65 -10.15 19.31 -5.43
CA PHE A 65 -10.68 20.65 -5.17
C PHE A 65 -11.35 20.81 -3.81
N ASN A 66 -11.26 19.77 -2.95
CA ASN A 66 -11.74 19.84 -1.57
C ASN A 66 -13.24 20.12 -1.42
N ASP A 67 -14.03 19.45 -2.24
CA ASP A 67 -15.47 19.43 -2.03
C ASP A 67 -15.79 18.60 -0.78
N CYS A 68 -15.88 19.29 0.35
CA CYS A 68 -16.12 18.71 1.67
C CYS A 68 -17.57 18.93 2.15
N ALA A 69 -18.47 19.42 1.31
CA ALA A 69 -19.84 19.69 1.70
C ALA A 69 -20.50 18.46 2.34
N TYR A 70 -20.24 17.27 1.79
CA TYR A 70 -20.75 16.02 2.37
C TYR A 70 -20.23 15.74 3.80
N LEU A 71 -19.04 16.25 4.16
CA LEU A 71 -18.53 16.09 5.52
C LEU A 71 -19.30 16.96 6.51
N ASP A 72 -19.65 18.18 6.14
CA ASP A 72 -20.44 19.05 7.00
C ASP A 72 -21.80 18.41 7.32
N ASP A 73 -22.46 17.80 6.33
CA ASP A 73 -23.72 17.07 6.53
C ASP A 73 -23.53 15.86 7.45
N ILE A 74 -22.47 15.09 7.26
CA ILE A 74 -22.16 13.91 8.11
C ILE A 74 -21.86 14.36 9.54
N PHE A 75 -21.06 15.39 9.75
CA PHE A 75 -20.76 15.90 11.09
C PHE A 75 -21.98 16.49 11.79
N GLN A 76 -22.91 17.11 11.04
CA GLN A 76 -24.19 17.54 11.60
C GLN A 76 -25.08 16.35 12.03
N ALA A 77 -25.08 15.28 11.24
CA ALA A 77 -25.82 14.06 11.57
C ALA A 77 -25.20 13.27 12.73
N LEU A 78 -23.90 13.46 13.00
CA LEU A 78 -23.14 12.75 14.01
C LEU A 78 -22.58 13.69 15.08
N PRO A 79 -23.41 14.25 15.98
CA PRO A 79 -22.90 15.08 17.05
C PRO A 79 -21.99 14.27 17.99
N ASN A 80 -20.91 14.89 18.47
CA ASN A 80 -19.97 14.30 19.43
C ASN A 80 -19.02 13.21 18.84
N ILE A 81 -18.58 13.34 17.58
CA ILE A 81 -17.43 12.60 17.08
C ILE A 81 -16.19 13.01 17.88
N GLN A 82 -15.49 12.04 18.46
CA GLN A 82 -14.28 12.24 19.26
C GLN A 82 -13.01 12.09 18.45
N PHE A 83 -13.07 11.27 17.40
CA PHE A 83 -11.91 10.93 16.58
C PHE A 83 -12.29 10.86 15.11
N TYR A 84 -11.53 11.56 14.28
CA TYR A 84 -11.68 11.53 12.82
C TYR A 84 -10.37 11.08 12.17
N TYR A 85 -10.44 10.02 11.38
CA TYR A 85 -9.32 9.47 10.63
C TYR A 85 -9.57 9.66 9.12
N SER A 86 -8.61 10.27 8.42
CA SER A 86 -8.66 10.47 6.98
C SER A 86 -7.53 9.71 6.28
N TYR A 87 -7.88 8.81 5.36
CA TYR A 87 -6.93 7.99 4.62
C TYR A 87 -6.70 8.51 3.19
N GLY A 88 -5.44 8.76 2.86
CA GLY A 88 -4.95 9.05 1.51
C GLY A 88 -5.03 10.51 1.07
N ILE A 89 -6.11 11.21 1.32
CA ILE A 89 -6.27 12.63 1.00
C ILE A 89 -6.60 13.41 2.27
N PRO A 90 -5.87 14.50 2.58
CA PRO A 90 -6.17 15.30 3.75
C PRO A 90 -7.51 16.01 3.55
N ILE A 91 -8.55 15.48 4.17
CA ILE A 91 -9.88 16.03 4.23
C ILE A 91 -10.12 16.46 5.67
N TYR A 92 -10.16 17.75 5.87
CA TYR A 92 -10.24 18.35 7.19
C TYR A 92 -11.66 18.28 7.77
N GLY A 93 -11.78 17.75 8.99
CA GLY A 93 -13.01 17.73 9.77
C GLY A 93 -12.96 18.80 10.88
N ARG A 94 -13.87 19.77 10.86
CA ARG A 94 -13.83 20.95 11.75
C ARG A 94 -14.36 20.73 13.17
N TYR A 95 -14.99 19.57 13.46
CA TYR A 95 -15.83 19.40 14.66
C TYR A 95 -15.43 18.22 15.54
N VAL A 96 -14.15 17.91 15.63
CA VAL A 96 -13.65 16.75 16.39
C VAL A 96 -12.50 17.13 17.31
N GLU A 97 -12.40 16.41 18.42
CA GLU A 97 -11.33 16.63 19.40
C GLU A 97 -9.96 16.20 18.86
N LYS A 98 -9.93 15.11 18.09
CA LYS A 98 -8.68 14.53 17.55
C LYS A 98 -8.82 14.17 16.09
N GLN A 99 -7.84 14.57 15.31
CA GLN A 99 -7.79 14.35 13.88
C GLN A 99 -6.50 13.66 13.49
N TRP A 100 -6.65 12.61 12.67
CA TRP A 100 -5.53 11.83 12.15
C TRP A 100 -5.56 11.77 10.63
N PHE A 101 -4.51 12.21 9.99
CA PHE A 101 -4.29 12.03 8.56
C PHE A 101 -3.30 10.88 8.33
N HIS A 102 -3.65 9.94 7.46
CA HIS A 102 -2.78 8.86 7.02
C HIS A 102 -2.41 9.03 5.56
N LEU A 103 -1.11 9.17 5.27
CA LEU A 103 -0.60 9.22 3.91
C LEU A 103 -0.46 7.81 3.33
N SER A 104 -1.24 7.49 2.31
CA SER A 104 -1.20 6.19 1.62
C SER A 104 -0.22 6.14 0.44
N ASN A 105 0.32 7.29 0.00
CA ASN A 105 1.23 7.36 -1.13
C ASN A 105 2.17 8.56 -0.99
N VAL A 106 3.46 8.33 -1.00
CA VAL A 106 4.49 9.36 -0.86
C VAL A 106 4.75 10.13 -2.17
N ALA A 107 4.35 9.62 -3.32
CA ALA A 107 4.57 10.25 -4.63
C ALA A 107 4.15 11.73 -4.70
N PRO A 108 3.06 12.19 -4.04
CA PRO A 108 2.74 13.61 -3.99
C PRO A 108 3.79 14.51 -3.33
N LEU A 109 4.63 13.97 -2.47
CA LEU A 109 5.69 14.73 -1.79
C LEU A 109 6.96 14.86 -2.63
N ILE A 110 7.18 13.93 -3.58
CA ILE A 110 8.39 13.82 -4.43
C ILE A 110 8.05 13.65 -5.93
N PRO A 111 7.11 14.41 -6.52
CA PRO A 111 6.58 14.14 -7.86
C PRO A 111 7.59 14.28 -9.00
N PHE A 112 8.68 15.02 -8.76
CA PHE A 112 9.71 15.27 -9.76
C PHE A 112 10.92 14.33 -9.66
N GLU A 113 11.02 13.57 -8.57
CA GLU A 113 12.11 12.63 -8.30
C GLU A 113 11.85 11.22 -8.84
N ILE A 114 10.61 10.94 -9.23
CA ILE A 114 10.16 9.61 -9.67
C ILE A 114 9.64 9.63 -11.11
N SER A 115 9.63 8.45 -11.72
CA SER A 115 9.16 8.24 -13.10
C SER A 115 7.65 8.33 -13.19
N LEU A 116 7.12 9.52 -13.44
CA LEU A 116 5.70 9.80 -13.68
C LEU A 116 5.52 10.46 -15.05
N SER A 117 4.32 10.33 -15.63
CA SER A 117 3.92 11.17 -16.76
C SER A 117 3.77 12.64 -16.34
N LEU A 118 3.83 13.58 -17.28
CA LEU A 118 3.68 15.00 -16.98
C LEU A 118 2.35 15.31 -16.25
N PHE A 119 1.26 14.69 -16.70
CA PHE A 119 -0.05 14.84 -16.07
C PHE A 119 -0.05 14.31 -14.62
N GLU A 120 0.54 13.16 -14.38
CA GLU A 120 0.68 12.60 -13.02
C GLU A 120 1.57 13.48 -12.14
N LYS A 121 2.65 14.04 -12.67
CA LYS A 121 3.50 14.99 -11.93
C LYS A 121 2.73 16.22 -11.48
N ILE A 122 1.94 16.83 -12.37
CA ILE A 122 1.10 17.99 -12.03
C ILE A 122 0.06 17.61 -10.96
N LYS A 123 -0.63 16.49 -11.15
CA LYS A 123 -1.61 15.98 -10.18
C LYS A 123 -0.98 15.75 -8.81
N CYS A 124 0.17 15.07 -8.76
CA CYS A 124 0.90 14.81 -7.52
C CYS A 124 1.39 16.10 -6.88
N PHE A 125 1.88 17.07 -7.67
CA PHE A 125 2.30 18.37 -7.16
C PHE A 125 1.15 19.12 -6.47
N VAL A 126 -0.03 19.20 -7.11
CA VAL A 126 -1.22 19.84 -6.53
C VAL A 126 -1.65 19.12 -5.25
N LEU A 127 -1.65 17.78 -5.25
CA LEU A 127 -1.98 17.00 -4.06
C LEU A 127 -0.94 17.18 -2.93
N GLY A 128 0.34 17.23 -3.27
CA GLY A 128 1.42 17.50 -2.31
C GLY A 128 1.32 18.89 -1.68
N TRP A 129 0.96 19.91 -2.48
CA TRP A 129 0.66 21.24 -1.96
C TRP A 129 -0.52 21.23 -1.00
N LYS A 130 -1.61 20.55 -1.35
CA LYS A 130 -2.79 20.37 -0.49
C LYS A 130 -2.43 19.67 0.83
N ILE A 131 -1.65 18.60 0.77
CA ILE A 131 -1.18 17.89 1.98
C ILE A 131 -0.44 18.88 2.89
N LYS A 132 0.55 19.60 2.37
CA LYS A 132 1.33 20.58 3.13
C LYS A 132 0.47 21.70 3.72
N TYR A 133 -0.53 22.17 2.99
CA TYR A 133 -1.43 23.23 3.42
C TYR A 133 -2.31 22.81 4.60
N TYR A 134 -2.87 21.59 4.56
CA TYR A 134 -3.77 21.10 5.61
C TYR A 134 -3.06 20.39 6.77
N LEU A 135 -1.76 20.13 6.64
CA LEU A 135 -1.00 19.34 7.62
C LEU A 135 -1.08 19.89 9.05
N GLY A 136 -1.04 21.20 9.21
CA GLY A 136 -1.14 21.86 10.52
C GLY A 136 -2.48 21.72 11.25
N ASN A 137 -3.49 21.15 10.58
CA ASN A 137 -4.83 20.95 11.15
C ASN A 137 -5.02 19.58 11.80
N TYR A 138 -4.01 18.70 11.72
CA TYR A 138 -4.08 17.35 12.28
C TYR A 138 -3.26 17.25 13.58
N ASP A 139 -3.78 16.52 14.56
CA ASP A 139 -3.05 16.16 15.77
C ASP A 139 -2.03 15.06 15.46
N TYR A 140 -2.42 14.11 14.59
CA TYR A 140 -1.61 12.98 14.19
C TYR A 140 -1.48 12.91 12.67
N VAL A 141 -0.27 12.60 12.22
CA VAL A 141 0.01 12.25 10.83
C VAL A 141 0.74 10.93 10.80
N SER A 142 0.32 10.01 9.96
CA SER A 142 1.03 8.74 9.82
C SER A 142 1.30 8.37 8.36
N THR A 143 2.33 7.56 8.19
CA THR A 143 2.73 6.97 6.91
C THR A 143 3.00 5.48 7.11
N GLU A 144 3.26 4.77 6.03
CA GLU A 144 3.43 3.32 6.06
C GLU A 144 4.90 2.86 6.14
N SER A 145 5.87 3.79 6.27
CA SER A 145 7.29 3.53 6.48
C SER A 145 7.96 4.69 7.22
N ASN A 146 9.10 4.46 7.88
CA ASN A 146 9.90 5.52 8.50
C ASN A 146 10.44 6.49 7.45
N TYR A 147 10.87 5.98 6.30
CA TYR A 147 11.27 6.81 5.17
C TYR A 147 10.20 7.85 4.80
N SER A 148 8.95 7.42 4.70
CA SER A 148 7.84 8.32 4.38
C SER A 148 7.50 9.25 5.55
N SER A 149 7.67 8.81 6.81
CA SER A 149 7.47 9.64 8.01
C SER A 149 8.47 10.79 8.07
N ASP A 150 9.72 10.56 7.64
CA ASP A 150 10.77 11.57 7.69
C ASP A 150 10.49 12.77 6.78
N PHE A 151 9.72 12.60 5.69
CA PHE A 151 9.25 13.74 4.91
C PHE A 151 8.40 14.70 5.74
N PHE A 152 7.52 14.18 6.60
CA PHE A 152 6.69 15.02 7.46
C PHE A 152 7.46 15.63 8.63
N LYS A 153 8.35 14.87 9.28
CA LYS A 153 9.19 15.36 10.37
C LYS A 153 10.07 16.53 9.94
N ASN A 154 10.49 16.53 8.67
CA ASN A 154 11.33 17.58 8.11
C ASN A 154 10.55 18.76 7.52
N LEU A 155 9.20 18.76 7.57
CA LEU A 155 8.38 19.88 7.09
C LEU A 155 8.18 20.91 8.20
N PRO A 156 8.58 22.19 8.01
CA PRO A 156 8.42 23.24 9.04
C PRO A 156 6.96 23.51 9.43
N THR A 157 6.02 23.15 8.56
CA THR A 157 4.57 23.33 8.77
C THR A 157 3.93 22.17 9.52
N CYS A 158 4.67 21.11 9.84
CA CYS A 158 4.15 19.94 10.52
C CYS A 158 4.28 20.09 12.03
N ASN A 159 3.20 20.48 12.70
CA ASN A 159 3.10 20.50 14.16
C ASN A 159 2.45 19.24 14.73
N SER A 160 2.05 18.30 13.86
CA SER A 160 1.39 17.04 14.22
C SER A 160 2.40 16.05 14.81
N LEU A 161 1.92 15.13 15.64
CA LEU A 161 2.71 13.96 16.04
C LEU A 161 2.81 13.02 14.82
N VAL A 162 4.04 12.82 14.33
CA VAL A 162 4.30 11.97 13.13
C VAL A 162 4.59 10.55 13.58
N LEU A 163 3.78 9.62 13.10
CA LEU A 163 3.81 8.20 13.44
C LEU A 163 4.07 7.34 12.20
N THR A 164 4.60 6.14 12.41
CA THR A 164 4.71 5.11 11.37
C THR A 164 3.67 4.03 11.63
N SER A 165 2.70 3.88 10.72
CA SER A 165 1.61 2.92 10.78
C SER A 165 1.67 2.01 9.55
N VAL A 166 2.57 1.04 9.60
CA VAL A 166 2.76 0.04 8.53
C VAL A 166 1.47 -0.76 8.33
N ASN A 167 1.20 -1.21 7.12
CA ASN A 167 0.06 -2.10 6.90
C ASN A 167 0.28 -3.46 7.59
N GLY A 168 -0.80 -4.05 8.11
CA GLY A 168 -0.77 -5.37 8.70
C GLY A 168 -0.82 -6.49 7.65
N ALA A 169 -0.61 -7.71 8.11
CA ALA A 169 -0.72 -8.93 7.31
C ALA A 169 -1.16 -10.09 8.22
N ASP A 170 -2.33 -10.66 7.96
CA ASP A 170 -2.86 -11.79 8.73
C ASP A 170 -2.71 -13.10 7.96
N ASP A 171 -3.40 -13.22 6.83
CA ASP A 171 -3.42 -14.45 6.02
C ASP A 171 -2.02 -14.84 5.55
N GLU A 172 -1.20 -13.86 5.19
CA GLU A 172 0.18 -14.05 4.73
C GLU A 172 1.07 -14.62 5.86
N ILE A 173 0.87 -14.16 7.10
CA ILE A 173 1.58 -14.66 8.27
C ILE A 173 1.20 -16.13 8.53
N GLU A 174 -0.10 -16.46 8.48
CA GLU A 174 -0.59 -17.81 8.67
C GLU A 174 -0.03 -18.77 7.61
N ILE A 175 -0.06 -18.36 6.34
CA ILE A 175 0.48 -19.14 5.22
C ILE A 175 1.99 -19.37 5.40
N PHE A 176 2.75 -18.35 5.77
CA PHE A 176 4.18 -18.46 6.02
C PHE A 176 4.48 -19.42 7.18
N ASN A 177 3.77 -19.26 8.33
CA ASN A 177 3.99 -20.04 9.53
C ASN A 177 3.52 -21.50 9.38
N SER A 178 2.51 -21.79 8.57
CA SER A 178 2.03 -23.15 8.33
C SER A 178 3.03 -24.03 7.56
N GLY A 179 4.14 -23.45 7.12
CA GLY A 179 5.21 -24.18 6.46
C GLY A 179 4.77 -24.87 5.17
N SER A 180 3.83 -24.27 4.40
CA SER A 180 3.36 -24.83 3.12
C SER A 180 4.47 -24.88 2.05
N SER A 181 5.68 -25.25 2.50
CA SER A 181 6.93 -25.35 1.76
C SER A 181 7.03 -26.59 0.86
N ASN A 182 6.01 -27.45 0.82
CA ASN A 182 5.99 -28.60 -0.08
C ASN A 182 5.48 -28.27 -1.49
N ASN A 183 5.19 -27.02 -1.77
CA ASN A 183 4.80 -26.60 -3.11
C ASN A 183 6.01 -26.61 -4.05
N LYS A 184 5.93 -27.40 -5.10
CA LYS A 184 6.89 -27.35 -6.19
C LYS A 184 6.75 -26.01 -6.89
N PHE A 185 7.74 -25.15 -6.74
CA PHE A 185 7.76 -23.86 -7.42
C PHE A 185 7.79 -24.05 -8.95
N LEU A 186 6.93 -23.31 -9.63
CA LEU A 186 6.87 -23.29 -11.08
C LEU A 186 8.05 -22.46 -11.61
N LYS A 187 8.52 -22.77 -12.81
CA LYS A 187 9.52 -21.95 -13.53
C LYS A 187 8.89 -20.63 -13.98
N GLN A 188 8.51 -19.80 -13.02
CA GLN A 188 7.94 -18.49 -13.28
C GLN A 188 8.52 -17.42 -12.36
N ALA A 189 8.66 -16.22 -12.91
CA ALA A 189 8.91 -14.99 -12.19
C ALA A 189 7.61 -14.19 -12.13
N ILE A 190 7.38 -13.49 -11.03
CA ILE A 190 6.19 -12.65 -10.84
C ILE A 190 6.56 -11.21 -10.47
N CYS A 191 5.82 -10.26 -11.02
CA CYS A 191 5.86 -8.85 -10.63
C CYS A 191 4.44 -8.36 -10.35
N VAL A 192 4.25 -7.61 -9.24
CA VAL A 192 2.94 -7.07 -8.83
C VAL A 192 2.95 -5.55 -8.87
N GLY A 193 1.98 -4.98 -9.60
CA GLY A 193 1.82 -3.54 -9.82
C GLY A 193 2.53 -3.03 -11.07
N THR A 194 1.85 -2.16 -11.82
CA THR A 194 2.26 -1.70 -13.15
C THR A 194 2.29 -0.18 -13.30
N HIS A 195 2.18 0.57 -12.20
CA HIS A 195 2.42 2.01 -12.22
C HIS A 195 3.80 2.33 -12.77
N LYS A 196 3.97 3.46 -13.43
CA LYS A 196 5.21 3.81 -14.14
C LYS A 196 6.45 3.76 -13.22
N TYR A 197 6.32 4.19 -11.95
CA TYR A 197 7.38 4.12 -10.96
C TYR A 197 7.72 2.69 -10.48
N LYS A 198 6.89 1.69 -10.81
CA LYS A 198 7.20 0.26 -10.58
C LYS A 198 8.25 -0.29 -11.55
N ARG A 199 8.59 0.48 -12.59
CA ARG A 199 9.69 0.19 -13.52
C ARG A 199 9.63 -1.21 -14.11
N ILE A 200 8.51 -1.56 -14.75
CA ILE A 200 8.36 -2.85 -15.46
C ILE A 200 9.43 -3.06 -16.52
N ASP A 201 9.97 -1.98 -17.09
CA ASP A 201 11.13 -2.02 -17.98
C ASP A 201 12.38 -2.63 -17.31
N ARG A 202 12.64 -2.28 -16.03
CA ARG A 202 13.75 -2.83 -15.24
C ARG A 202 13.46 -4.26 -14.78
N VAL A 203 12.22 -4.56 -14.37
CA VAL A 203 11.79 -5.94 -14.07
C VAL A 203 12.03 -6.86 -15.26
N PHE A 204 11.67 -6.40 -16.47
CA PHE A 204 11.88 -7.15 -17.70
C PHE A 204 13.37 -7.37 -18.02
N LYS A 205 14.23 -6.39 -17.74
CA LYS A 205 15.69 -6.57 -17.89
C LYS A 205 16.24 -7.64 -16.95
N ILE A 206 15.86 -7.62 -15.66
CA ILE A 206 16.22 -8.67 -14.70
C ILE A 206 15.76 -10.05 -15.21
N PHE A 207 14.48 -10.12 -15.64
CA PHE A 207 13.91 -11.35 -16.19
C PHE A 207 14.72 -11.89 -17.39
N LEU A 208 15.14 -11.02 -18.32
CA LEU A 208 15.93 -11.45 -19.48
C LEU A 208 17.30 -12.03 -19.09
N GLU A 209 17.93 -11.52 -18.05
CA GLU A 209 19.19 -12.09 -17.55
C GLU A 209 18.95 -13.44 -16.88
N LEU A 210 17.90 -13.58 -16.07
CA LEU A 210 17.51 -14.86 -15.48
C LEU A 210 17.12 -15.90 -16.55
N LEU A 211 16.54 -15.47 -17.67
CA LEU A 211 16.16 -16.33 -18.78
C LEU A 211 17.36 -16.97 -19.49
N ILE A 212 18.56 -16.38 -19.39
CA ILE A 212 19.80 -16.98 -19.93
C ILE A 212 20.16 -18.25 -19.15
N GLU A 213 19.98 -18.23 -17.82
CA GLU A 213 20.26 -19.37 -16.95
C GLU A 213 19.10 -20.37 -16.95
N GLU A 214 17.87 -19.90 -17.07
CA GLU A 214 16.66 -20.69 -17.05
C GLU A 214 15.77 -20.41 -18.29
N PRO A 215 16.07 -21.05 -19.45
CA PRO A 215 15.37 -20.77 -20.73
C PRO A 215 13.87 -21.07 -20.72
N GLU A 216 13.37 -21.83 -19.77
CA GLU A 216 11.93 -22.13 -19.61
C GLU A 216 11.18 -21.16 -18.67
N LEU A 217 11.89 -20.20 -18.06
CA LEU A 217 11.29 -19.23 -17.17
C LEU A 217 10.24 -18.38 -17.89
N ASN A 218 9.11 -18.13 -17.23
CA ASN A 218 8.06 -17.22 -17.71
C ASN A 218 7.90 -16.04 -16.76
N LEU A 219 7.58 -14.87 -17.29
CA LEU A 219 7.28 -13.67 -16.47
C LEU A 219 5.77 -13.42 -16.44
N ILE A 220 5.23 -13.39 -15.23
CA ILE A 220 3.84 -13.01 -14.96
C ILE A 220 3.82 -11.57 -14.42
N ILE A 221 3.10 -10.68 -15.09
CA ILE A 221 2.93 -9.29 -14.67
C ILE A 221 1.48 -9.09 -14.24
N ILE A 222 1.28 -8.78 -12.96
CA ILE A 222 -0.05 -8.54 -12.36
C ILE A 222 -0.27 -7.04 -12.21
N GLY A 223 -1.36 -6.52 -12.75
CA GLY A 223 -1.77 -5.12 -12.67
C GLY A 223 -2.31 -4.59 -14.00
N GLU A 224 -2.64 -3.32 -14.05
CA GLU A 224 -3.17 -2.69 -15.27
C GLU A 224 -2.21 -2.88 -16.46
N ILE A 225 -2.72 -3.39 -17.58
CA ILE A 225 -1.92 -3.62 -18.80
C ILE A 225 -1.55 -2.28 -19.48
N LYS A 226 -2.39 -1.27 -19.27
CA LYS A 226 -2.16 0.07 -19.82
C LYS A 226 -0.87 0.66 -19.27
N GLY A 227 0.07 0.99 -20.14
CA GLY A 227 1.38 1.55 -19.75
C GLY A 227 2.54 0.57 -19.82
N ILE A 228 2.28 -0.74 -19.96
CA ILE A 228 3.31 -1.72 -20.29
C ILE A 228 3.67 -1.60 -21.76
N SER A 229 4.97 -1.56 -22.09
CA SER A 229 5.40 -1.40 -23.49
C SER A 229 5.00 -2.62 -24.34
N LYS A 230 4.64 -2.36 -25.60
CA LYS A 230 4.33 -3.44 -26.56
C LYS A 230 5.47 -4.44 -26.70
N LYS A 231 6.73 -3.98 -26.63
CA LYS A 231 7.90 -4.85 -26.68
C LYS A 231 7.89 -5.90 -25.56
N ILE A 232 7.49 -5.53 -24.34
CA ILE A 232 7.39 -6.46 -23.21
C ILE A 232 6.22 -7.42 -23.43
N LEU A 233 5.03 -6.88 -23.77
CA LEU A 233 3.82 -7.68 -23.97
C LEU A 233 3.92 -8.68 -25.14
N SER A 234 4.72 -8.39 -26.16
CA SER A 234 4.92 -9.30 -27.32
C SER A 234 5.96 -10.39 -27.08
N HIS A 235 6.66 -10.38 -25.95
CA HIS A 235 7.66 -11.40 -25.65
C HIS A 235 6.98 -12.75 -25.33
N PRO A 236 7.35 -13.88 -25.99
CA PRO A 236 6.64 -15.17 -25.88
C PRO A 236 6.61 -15.77 -24.46
N ARG A 237 7.51 -15.33 -23.59
CA ARG A 237 7.60 -15.78 -22.21
C ARG A 237 6.98 -14.79 -21.20
N VAL A 238 6.23 -13.80 -21.67
CA VAL A 238 5.59 -12.79 -20.79
C VAL A 238 4.06 -12.93 -20.87
N LYS A 239 3.43 -12.98 -19.72
CA LYS A 239 1.96 -12.95 -19.58
C LYS A 239 1.58 -11.80 -18.66
N ALA A 240 0.79 -10.85 -19.14
CA ALA A 240 0.15 -9.83 -18.32
C ALA A 240 -1.29 -10.29 -18.00
N THR A 241 -1.64 -10.35 -16.71
CA THR A 241 -2.96 -10.87 -16.28
C THR A 241 -4.04 -9.79 -16.27
N GLY A 242 -3.66 -8.51 -16.24
CA GLY A 242 -4.57 -7.47 -15.80
C GLY A 242 -4.69 -7.42 -14.28
N VAL A 243 -5.70 -6.70 -13.78
CA VAL A 243 -6.06 -6.70 -12.37
C VAL A 243 -6.82 -7.99 -12.06
N ILE A 244 -6.38 -8.71 -11.04
CA ILE A 244 -6.98 -9.98 -10.59
C ILE A 244 -7.30 -9.91 -9.11
N GLU A 245 -8.07 -10.86 -8.61
CA GLU A 245 -8.46 -10.96 -7.22
C GLU A 245 -7.24 -11.27 -6.30
N ARG A 246 -7.33 -10.80 -5.06
CA ARG A 246 -6.22 -10.95 -4.09
C ARG A 246 -5.78 -12.40 -3.89
N ASN A 247 -6.73 -13.32 -3.77
CA ASN A 247 -6.42 -14.75 -3.58
C ASN A 247 -5.65 -15.33 -4.76
N GLU A 248 -5.90 -14.86 -5.98
CA GLU A 248 -5.14 -15.25 -7.16
C GLU A 248 -3.72 -14.68 -7.11
N VAL A 249 -3.55 -13.42 -6.64
CA VAL A 249 -2.21 -12.83 -6.44
C VAL A 249 -1.39 -13.67 -5.47
N ILE A 250 -1.95 -14.03 -4.32
CA ILE A 250 -1.30 -14.88 -3.32
C ILE A 250 -0.95 -16.26 -3.91
N SER A 251 -1.89 -16.87 -4.66
CA SER A 251 -1.64 -18.16 -5.34
C SER A 251 -0.47 -18.08 -6.31
N TYR A 252 -0.39 -17.01 -7.11
CA TYR A 252 0.75 -16.79 -8.01
C TYR A 252 2.06 -16.61 -7.24
N LEU A 253 2.07 -15.85 -6.15
CA LEU A 253 3.27 -15.66 -5.31
C LEU A 253 3.75 -16.99 -4.72
N LEU A 254 2.85 -17.79 -4.14
CA LEU A 254 3.15 -19.09 -3.53
C LEU A 254 3.72 -20.12 -4.51
N THR A 255 3.38 -20.02 -5.78
CA THR A 255 3.82 -20.94 -6.82
C THR A 255 4.99 -20.43 -7.65
N SER A 256 5.38 -19.16 -7.47
CA SER A 256 6.47 -18.56 -8.26
C SER A 256 7.84 -18.85 -7.68
N LYS A 257 8.78 -19.20 -8.57
CA LYS A 257 10.19 -19.31 -8.22
C LYS A 257 10.81 -17.97 -7.87
N TYR A 258 10.50 -16.92 -8.64
CA TYR A 258 11.04 -15.58 -8.45
C TYR A 258 9.95 -14.54 -8.26
N TYR A 259 10.10 -13.71 -7.23
CA TYR A 259 9.44 -12.42 -7.15
C TYR A 259 10.39 -11.31 -7.58
N ILE A 260 9.97 -10.40 -8.45
CA ILE A 260 10.82 -9.31 -8.95
C ILE A 260 10.09 -7.98 -8.79
N THR A 261 10.71 -7.03 -8.10
CA THR A 261 10.26 -5.63 -8.07
C THR A 261 11.42 -4.67 -8.22
N ALA A 262 11.28 -3.68 -9.11
CA ALA A 262 12.30 -2.67 -9.41
C ALA A 262 11.76 -1.25 -9.19
N THR A 263 10.83 -1.10 -8.25
CA THR A 263 10.17 0.18 -7.96
C THR A 263 11.15 1.28 -7.55
N GLU A 264 10.87 2.53 -7.95
CA GLU A 264 11.65 3.71 -7.56
C GLU A 264 11.19 4.28 -6.22
N VAL A 265 9.94 4.02 -5.84
CA VAL A 265 9.33 4.57 -4.62
C VAL A 265 8.25 3.64 -4.09
N GLU A 266 8.18 3.56 -2.78
CA GLU A 266 7.08 2.94 -2.02
C GLU A 266 6.76 3.80 -0.79
N ASN A 267 5.50 3.84 -0.40
CA ASN A 267 5.10 4.35 0.91
C ASN A 267 5.09 3.20 1.93
N SER A 268 4.69 2.02 1.46
CA SER A 268 4.62 0.76 2.18
C SER A 268 5.44 -0.28 1.44
N TYR A 269 5.74 -1.37 2.10
CA TYR A 269 6.48 -2.50 1.51
C TYR A 269 5.65 -3.79 1.46
N ASN A 270 4.31 -3.70 1.51
CA ASN A 270 3.46 -4.91 1.56
C ASN A 270 3.67 -5.85 0.39
N ALA A 271 3.65 -5.33 -0.84
CA ALA A 271 3.87 -6.18 -2.01
C ALA A 271 5.27 -6.82 -2.01
N ALA A 272 6.29 -6.09 -1.52
CA ALA A 272 7.64 -6.64 -1.37
C ALA A 272 7.69 -7.69 -0.27
N SER A 273 7.03 -7.43 0.87
CA SER A 273 6.92 -8.38 1.97
C SER A 273 6.24 -9.68 1.51
N GLU A 274 5.07 -9.58 0.87
CA GLU A 274 4.38 -10.74 0.31
C GLU A 274 5.27 -11.52 -0.66
N GLY A 275 5.93 -10.83 -1.58
CA GLY A 275 6.85 -11.46 -2.52
C GLY A 275 7.99 -12.21 -1.85
N ILE A 276 8.64 -11.58 -0.87
CA ILE A 276 9.78 -12.12 -0.13
C ILE A 276 9.39 -13.39 0.66
N PHE A 277 8.28 -13.35 1.36
CA PHE A 277 7.87 -14.43 2.24
C PHE A 277 7.11 -15.56 1.53
N LEU A 278 6.53 -15.32 0.36
CA LEU A 278 5.71 -16.33 -0.34
C LEU A 278 6.44 -16.98 -1.52
N SER A 279 7.28 -16.26 -2.26
CA SER A 279 8.04 -16.81 -3.39
C SER A 279 9.36 -17.47 -2.94
N GLU A 280 9.93 -18.36 -3.76
CA GLU A 280 11.18 -19.07 -3.41
C GLU A 280 12.38 -18.13 -3.30
N TYR A 281 12.54 -17.27 -4.30
CA TYR A 281 13.58 -16.23 -4.38
C TYR A 281 12.98 -14.87 -4.66
N SER A 282 13.62 -13.81 -4.19
CA SER A 282 13.16 -12.44 -4.45
C SER A 282 14.30 -11.53 -4.88
N PHE A 283 14.04 -10.73 -5.92
CA PHE A 283 14.88 -9.63 -6.36
C PHE A 283 14.12 -8.33 -6.17
N ILE A 284 14.58 -7.47 -5.26
CA ILE A 284 13.89 -6.23 -4.93
C ILE A 284 14.82 -5.03 -5.03
N SER A 285 14.29 -3.87 -5.41
CA SER A 285 15.06 -2.61 -5.46
C SER A 285 15.59 -2.21 -4.09
N SER A 286 16.76 -1.58 -4.04
CA SER A 286 17.45 -1.14 -2.82
C SER A 286 16.95 0.23 -2.32
N ILE A 287 15.65 0.47 -2.36
CA ILE A 287 15.03 1.70 -1.83
C ILE A 287 14.86 1.63 -0.30
N GLN A 288 14.79 2.79 0.35
CA GLN A 288 14.73 2.87 1.81
C GLN A 288 13.58 2.06 2.45
N PRO A 289 12.33 2.08 1.96
CA PRO A 289 11.28 1.23 2.53
C PRO A 289 11.60 -0.28 2.47
N HIS A 290 12.26 -0.75 1.40
CA HIS A 290 12.69 -2.13 1.31
C HIS A 290 13.82 -2.44 2.30
N LEU A 291 14.77 -1.54 2.48
CA LEU A 291 15.84 -1.69 3.47
C LEU A 291 15.29 -1.69 4.91
N GLU A 292 14.23 -0.92 5.19
CA GLU A 292 13.52 -0.99 6.47
C GLU A 292 12.91 -2.37 6.72
N LEU A 293 12.23 -2.93 5.72
CA LEU A 293 11.67 -4.29 5.78
C LEU A 293 12.76 -5.33 6.05
N LEU A 294 13.93 -5.16 5.43
CA LEU A 294 15.03 -6.12 5.49
C LEU A 294 15.98 -5.92 6.68
N LYS A 295 15.72 -4.95 7.58
CA LYS A 295 16.65 -4.58 8.66
C LYS A 295 17.17 -5.76 9.49
N ASN A 296 16.35 -6.80 9.65
CA ASN A 296 16.69 -8.00 10.44
C ASN A 296 16.59 -9.29 9.60
N LEU A 297 16.56 -9.18 8.29
CA LEU A 297 16.50 -10.32 7.37
C LEU A 297 17.82 -10.48 6.60
N PRO A 298 18.25 -11.71 6.30
CA PRO A 298 19.42 -11.96 5.48
C PRO A 298 19.12 -11.57 4.02
N TYR A 299 20.01 -10.79 3.42
CA TYR A 299 19.96 -10.48 1.99
C TYR A 299 21.36 -10.33 1.41
N LYS A 300 21.46 -10.46 0.09
CA LYS A 300 22.69 -10.22 -0.68
C LYS A 300 22.44 -9.11 -1.70
N LYS A 301 23.46 -8.29 -1.96
CA LYS A 301 23.43 -7.35 -3.07
C LYS A 301 23.84 -8.08 -4.34
N CYS A 302 23.03 -7.98 -5.39
CA CYS A 302 23.29 -8.54 -6.70
C CYS A 302 23.34 -7.43 -7.74
N LYS A 303 24.25 -7.55 -8.69
CA LYS A 303 24.32 -6.69 -9.87
C LYS A 303 23.79 -7.45 -11.08
N PHE A 304 22.92 -6.77 -11.83
CA PHE A 304 22.53 -7.19 -13.16
C PHE A 304 23.25 -6.31 -14.19
N ASN A 305 23.77 -6.92 -15.26
CA ASN A 305 24.54 -6.19 -16.28
C ASN A 305 23.71 -5.09 -16.96
N SER A 306 22.40 -5.29 -17.01
CA SER A 306 21.45 -4.36 -17.63
C SER A 306 20.96 -3.25 -16.71
N LEU A 307 21.42 -3.21 -15.44
CA LEU A 307 21.02 -2.22 -14.43
C LEU A 307 22.22 -1.51 -13.83
N ASP A 308 22.06 -0.20 -13.56
CA ASP A 308 23.10 0.60 -12.92
C ASP A 308 23.13 0.41 -11.40
N ASP A 309 21.97 0.10 -10.80
CA ASP A 309 21.82 -0.03 -9.35
C ASP A 309 21.87 -1.49 -8.89
N ASP A 310 22.29 -1.68 -7.64
CA ASP A 310 22.23 -2.97 -6.97
C ASP A 310 20.75 -3.37 -6.72
N VAL A 311 20.49 -4.67 -6.83
CA VAL A 311 19.23 -5.30 -6.47
C VAL A 311 19.48 -6.18 -5.25
N LEU A 312 18.54 -6.23 -4.32
CA LEU A 312 18.61 -7.05 -3.13
C LEU A 312 18.03 -8.43 -3.43
N PHE A 313 18.80 -9.48 -3.17
CA PHE A 313 18.43 -10.86 -3.38
C PHE A 313 18.17 -11.55 -2.03
N LEU A 314 17.06 -12.28 -1.96
CA LEU A 314 16.65 -13.05 -0.78
C LEU A 314 16.22 -14.46 -1.17
N LYS A 315 16.37 -15.39 -0.23
CA LYS A 315 15.83 -16.76 -0.30
C LYS A 315 14.83 -16.97 0.82
N LYS A 316 13.63 -17.48 0.49
CA LYS A 316 12.58 -17.76 1.47
C LYS A 316 13.05 -18.71 2.57
N GLU A 317 13.82 -19.74 2.23
CA GLU A 317 14.33 -20.75 3.17
C GLU A 317 15.25 -20.18 4.27
N GLU A 318 15.86 -19.02 4.02
CA GLU A 318 16.75 -18.32 4.95
C GLU A 318 15.96 -17.40 5.93
N LEU A 319 14.64 -17.25 5.74
CA LEU A 319 13.81 -16.36 6.54
C LEU A 319 13.24 -17.10 7.76
N SER A 320 13.48 -16.59 8.95
CA SER A 320 13.06 -17.20 10.21
C SER A 320 11.68 -16.79 10.71
N ALA A 321 11.17 -15.64 10.28
CA ALA A 321 9.89 -15.08 10.71
C ALA A 321 9.32 -14.09 9.70
N TYR A 322 8.01 -13.93 9.71
CA TYR A 322 7.32 -12.86 8.99
C TYR A 322 7.40 -11.56 9.80
N ASN A 323 7.83 -10.46 9.18
CA ASN A 323 8.15 -9.23 9.92
C ASN A 323 6.99 -8.25 10.10
N LEU A 324 5.86 -8.47 9.44
CA LEU A 324 4.72 -7.58 9.60
C LEU A 324 3.86 -7.99 10.80
N LYS A 325 3.27 -7.01 11.46
CA LYS A 325 2.27 -7.19 12.50
C LYS A 325 0.95 -7.59 11.87
N THR A 326 0.07 -8.19 12.68
CA THR A 326 -1.33 -8.40 12.28
C THR A 326 -2.06 -7.06 12.20
N TRP A 327 -3.17 -7.04 11.47
CA TRP A 327 -4.02 -5.85 11.37
C TRP A 327 -4.60 -5.44 12.73
N ASP A 328 -4.97 -6.41 13.56
CA ASP A 328 -5.50 -6.12 14.89
C ASP A 328 -4.46 -5.45 15.81
N GLN A 329 -3.22 -5.96 15.81
CA GLN A 329 -2.10 -5.34 16.52
C GLN A 329 -1.86 -3.89 16.06
N LEU A 330 -1.88 -3.66 14.74
CA LEU A 330 -1.67 -2.33 14.15
C LEU A 330 -2.77 -1.35 14.56
N ILE A 331 -4.05 -1.77 14.50
CA ILE A 331 -5.19 -0.92 14.87
C ILE A 331 -5.16 -0.63 16.38
N HIS A 332 -4.79 -1.61 17.20
CA HIS A 332 -4.61 -1.41 18.64
C HIS A 332 -3.53 -0.36 18.94
N GLU A 333 -2.37 -0.47 18.31
CA GLU A 333 -1.29 0.51 18.48
C GLU A 333 -1.73 1.92 18.05
N MET A 334 -2.40 2.03 16.91
CA MET A 334 -2.93 3.32 16.43
C MET A 334 -3.88 3.95 17.44
N LEU A 335 -4.78 3.16 18.04
CA LEU A 335 -5.71 3.67 19.06
C LEU A 335 -4.97 4.06 20.35
N ALA A 336 -3.97 3.27 20.75
CA ALA A 336 -3.13 3.57 21.91
C ALA A 336 -2.35 4.89 21.73
N ASP A 337 -1.73 5.08 20.58
CA ASP A 337 -1.00 6.32 20.23
C ASP A 337 -1.92 7.56 20.26
N ALA A 338 -3.17 7.40 19.88
CA ALA A 338 -4.19 8.44 19.96
C ALA A 338 -4.78 8.63 21.38
N GLY A 339 -4.42 7.78 22.35
CA GLY A 339 -5.02 7.77 23.69
C GLY A 339 -6.50 7.39 23.68
N LEU A 340 -6.90 6.47 22.81
CA LEU A 340 -8.28 6.07 22.56
C LEU A 340 -8.60 4.62 22.99
N ASN A 341 -7.75 3.99 23.79
CA ASN A 341 -7.94 2.63 24.34
C ASN A 341 -9.13 2.52 25.29
#